data_8c2c80c9dda9f0a149e396fd7543bde7
#
_entry.id   8c2c80c9dda9f0a149e396fd7543bde7
#
_cell.length_a   1.000
_cell.length_b   1.000
_cell.length_c   1.000
_cell.angle_alpha   90.00
_cell.angle_beta   90.00
_cell.angle_gamma   90.00
#
_symmetry.space_group_name_H-M   'P 1'
#
loop_
_entity.id
_entity.type
_entity.pdbx_description
1 polymer ?
#
loop_
_entity_poly.entity_id
_entity_poly.type
_entity_poly.pdbx_seq_one_letter_code
_entity_poly.pdbx_strand_id
1 'polypeptide(L)' 'KNGNFVLSVIIHLNDDFDGGATLFLNDKIKVKPKKGSVLIFPCDMRTIHKGTKVTSGTKKIIWTCLEEKIC' A
#
# COMPACT_ATOMS: atom_id res chain seq x y z
N LYS A 1 3.90 20.12 -8.37
CA LYS A 1 3.76 20.82 -8.58
C LYS A 1 2.94 21.62 -7.74
N ASN A 2 2.74 22.56 -7.59
CA ASN A 2 1.78 23.41 -6.96
C ASN A 2 1.47 23.11 -5.50
N GLY A 3 2.39 22.51 -4.79
CA GLY A 3 2.20 22.29 -3.38
C GLY A 3 1.23 21.20 -3.00
N ASN A 4 0.80 20.40 -3.95
CA ASN A 4 -0.04 19.25 -3.63
C ASN A 4 0.82 18.06 -3.29
N PHE A 5 0.34 17.29 -2.33
CA PHE A 5 1.07 16.15 -1.83
C PHE A 5 0.07 15.04 -1.57
N VAL A 6 0.30 13.88 -2.16
CA VAL A 6 -0.63 12.77 -2.09
C VAL A 6 0.05 11.54 -1.51
N LEU A 7 -0.57 10.99 -0.51
CA LEU A 7 -0.12 9.75 0.10
C LEU A 7 -1.19 8.68 -0.07
N SER A 8 -0.74 7.48 -0.37
CA SER A 8 -1.61 6.30 -0.32
C SER A 8 -1.48 5.66 1.05
N VAL A 9 -2.60 5.27 1.61
CA VAL A 9 -2.66 4.63 2.92
C VAL A 9 -3.43 3.33 2.79
N ILE A 10 -2.80 2.23 3.20
CA ILE A 10 -3.44 0.93 3.18
C ILE A 10 -3.44 0.38 4.60
N ILE A 11 -4.64 0.07 5.11
CA ILE A 11 -4.80 -0.52 6.43
C ILE A 11 -5.14 -1.99 6.23
N HIS A 12 -4.34 -2.87 6.83
CA HIS A 12 -4.56 -4.30 6.71
C HIS A 12 -5.49 -4.77 7.81
N LEU A 13 -6.65 -5.28 7.43
CA LEU A 13 -7.68 -5.69 8.40
C LEU A 13 -7.50 -7.13 8.84
N ASN A 14 -6.79 -7.93 8.06
CA ASN A 14 -6.54 -9.31 8.42
C ASN A 14 -5.21 -9.77 7.83
N ASP A 15 -4.73 -10.91 8.28
CA ASP A 15 -3.51 -11.51 7.72
C ASP A 15 -3.62 -13.03 7.60
N ASP A 16 -4.84 -13.55 7.68
CA ASP A 16 -5.07 -14.99 7.60
C ASP A 16 -5.29 -15.43 6.15
N PHE A 17 -4.36 -15.05 5.29
CA PHE A 17 -4.36 -15.43 3.88
C PHE A 17 -2.92 -15.58 3.42
N ASP A 18 -2.74 -16.21 2.27
CA ASP A 18 -1.42 -16.40 1.67
C ASP A 18 -1.27 -15.52 0.44
N GLY A 19 -0.05 -15.05 0.21
CA GLY A 19 0.20 -14.12 -0.88
C GLY A 19 -0.21 -12.71 -0.49
N GLY A 20 -0.53 -11.90 -1.48
CA GLY A 20 -1.07 -10.57 -1.24
C GLY A 20 -0.08 -9.57 -0.66
N ALA A 21 1.22 -9.78 -0.88
CA ALA A 21 2.25 -8.83 -0.43
C ALA A 21 2.32 -7.65 -1.39
N THR A 22 2.89 -6.54 -0.92
CA THR A 22 3.12 -5.37 -1.75
C THR A 22 4.60 -5.26 -2.06
N LEU A 23 4.92 -5.07 -3.33
CA LEU A 23 6.30 -4.98 -3.81
C LEU A 23 6.61 -3.56 -4.26
N PHE A 24 7.78 -3.07 -3.91
CA PHE A 24 8.26 -1.75 -4.28
C PHE A 24 9.65 -1.86 -4.91
N LEU A 25 10.06 -0.80 -5.62
CA LEU A 25 11.40 -0.65 -6.14
C LEU A 25 11.84 -1.84 -6.99
N ASN A 26 11.03 -2.15 -7.98
CA ASN A 26 11.31 -3.27 -8.89
C ASN A 26 11.47 -4.57 -8.11
N ASP A 27 10.56 -4.80 -7.20
CA ASP A 27 10.48 -6.03 -6.40
C ASP A 27 11.62 -6.18 -5.40
N LYS A 28 12.37 -5.13 -5.14
CA LYS A 28 13.45 -5.20 -4.16
C LYS A 28 12.96 -5.13 -2.72
N ILE A 29 11.80 -4.52 -2.51
CA ILE A 29 11.21 -4.41 -1.18
C ILE A 29 9.87 -5.13 -1.21
N LYS A 30 9.70 -6.07 -0.30
CA LYS A 30 8.46 -6.84 -0.17
C LYS A 30 7.86 -6.58 1.20
N VAL A 31 6.64 -6.08 1.23
CA VAL A 31 5.93 -5.82 2.47
C VAL A 31 4.83 -6.84 2.61
N LYS A 32 4.94 -7.69 3.63
CA LYS A 32 3.91 -8.67 3.92
C LYS A 32 2.82 -8.04 4.76
N PRO A 33 1.57 -8.31 4.45
CA PRO A 33 0.47 -7.77 5.25
C PRO A 33 0.49 -8.38 6.65
N LYS A 34 0.16 -7.53 7.61
CA LYS A 34 0.06 -7.95 8.99
C LYS A 34 -1.16 -7.26 9.58
N LYS A 35 -2.01 -8.02 10.24
CA LYS A 35 -3.25 -7.49 10.79
C LYS A 35 -2.96 -6.27 11.67
N GLY A 36 -3.69 -5.19 11.42
CA GLY A 36 -3.52 -3.95 12.17
C GLY A 36 -2.42 -3.05 11.68
N SER A 37 -1.63 -3.48 10.69
CA SER A 37 -0.55 -2.64 10.18
C SER A 37 -1.09 -1.64 9.16
N VAL A 38 -0.36 -0.53 9.03
CA VAL A 38 -0.70 0.54 8.11
C VAL A 38 0.50 0.77 7.22
N LEU A 39 0.27 0.78 5.92
CA LEU A 39 1.30 1.05 4.93
C LEU A 39 1.02 2.40 4.31
N ILE A 40 1.98 3.32 4.40
CA ILE A 40 1.85 4.68 3.88
C ILE A 40 2.99 4.92 2.92
N PHE A 41 2.67 5.39 1.73
CA PHE A 41 3.70 5.67 0.73
C PHE A 41 3.24 6.78 -0.20
N PRO A 42 4.19 7.56 -0.76
CA PRO A 42 3.84 8.61 -1.71
C PRO A 42 3.24 8.03 -2.98
N CYS A 43 2.29 8.74 -3.52
CA CYS A 43 1.65 8.36 -4.77
C CYS A 43 2.34 9.07 -5.93
N ASP A 44 3.52 8.60 -6.32
CA ASP A 44 4.21 9.20 -7.46
C ASP A 44 4.96 8.11 -8.23
N MET A 45 5.62 8.54 -9.30
CA MET A 45 6.27 7.59 -10.21
C MET A 45 7.42 6.85 -9.57
N ARG A 46 8.02 7.41 -8.53
CA ARG A 46 9.18 6.79 -7.90
C ARG A 46 8.81 5.71 -6.91
N THR A 47 7.53 5.64 -6.55
CA THR A 47 7.05 4.61 -5.65
C THR A 47 6.10 3.67 -6.36
N ILE A 48 6.47 3.26 -7.56
CA ILE A 48 5.69 2.28 -8.29
C ILE A 48 5.67 0.99 -7.49
N HIS A 49 4.49 0.46 -7.32
CA HIS A 49 4.30 -0.73 -6.50
C HIS A 49 3.34 -1.67 -7.20
N LYS A 50 3.34 -2.90 -6.76
CA LYS A 50 2.36 -3.88 -7.24
C LYS A 50 2.05 -4.86 -6.13
N GLY A 51 0.86 -5.44 -6.17
CA GLY A 51 0.47 -6.46 -5.22
C GLY A 51 0.71 -7.83 -5.80
N THR A 52 1.16 -8.76 -4.97
CA THR A 52 1.24 -10.14 -5.40
C THR A 52 -0.14 -10.77 -5.25
N LYS A 53 -0.35 -11.84 -6.00
CA LYS A 53 -1.63 -12.52 -6.00
C LYS A 53 -1.91 -13.15 -4.65
N VAL A 54 -3.16 -13.05 -4.19
CA VAL A 54 -3.61 -13.78 -3.02
C VAL A 54 -3.85 -15.23 -3.47
N THR A 55 -3.15 -16.17 -2.87
CA THR A 55 -3.21 -17.56 -3.30
C THR A 55 -4.16 -18.39 -2.44
N SER A 56 -4.47 -17.94 -1.25
CA SER A 56 -5.36 -18.67 -0.35
C SER A 56 -5.96 -17.67 0.62
N GLY A 57 -7.23 -17.84 0.94
CA GLY A 57 -7.93 -16.96 1.87
C GLY A 57 -8.44 -15.70 1.19
N THR A 58 -8.83 -14.75 2.00
CA THR A 58 -9.38 -13.47 1.53
C THR A 58 -8.64 -12.33 2.19
N LYS A 59 -8.10 -11.43 1.38
CA LYS A 59 -7.39 -10.24 1.87
C LYS A 59 -8.38 -9.11 2.02
N LYS A 60 -8.41 -8.49 3.21
CA LYS A 60 -9.30 -7.38 3.53
C LYS A 60 -8.49 -6.16 3.89
N ILE A 61 -8.69 -5.08 3.17
CA ILE A 61 -7.96 -3.84 3.39
C ILE A 61 -8.91 -2.65 3.33
N ILE A 62 -8.46 -1.54 3.92
CA ILE A 62 -9.04 -0.23 3.66
C ILE A 62 -7.97 0.57 2.97
N TRP A 63 -8.30 1.12 1.81
CA TRP A 63 -7.37 1.95 1.05
C TRP A 63 -7.93 3.34 0.93
N THR A 64 -7.09 4.34 1.16
CA THR A 64 -7.49 5.72 1.00
C THR A 64 -6.30 6.55 0.55
N CYS A 65 -6.57 7.76 0.10
CA CYS A 65 -5.56 8.73 -0.27
C CYS A 65 -5.69 9.95 0.62
N LEU A 66 -4.56 10.49 1.02
CA LEU A 66 -4.51 11.75 1.74
C LEU A 66 -3.87 12.78 0.83
N GLU A 67 -4.49 13.92 0.74
CA GLU A 67 -3.99 15.00 -0.09
C GLU A 67 -3.83 16.24 0.76
N GLU A 68 -2.66 16.85 0.67
CA GLU A 68 -2.41 18.12 1.34
C GLU A 68 -2.34 19.20 0.28
N LYS A 69 -3.09 20.25 0.49
CA LYS A 69 -3.05 21.41 -0.39
C LYS A 69 -2.45 22.57 0.37
N ILE A 70 -1.51 23.23 -0.28
CA ILE A 70 -0.91 24.44 0.28
C ILE A 70 -1.66 25.63 -0.29
N CYS A 71 -2.26 26.40 0.59
CA CYS A 71 -3.06 27.54 0.20
C CYS A 71 -2.28 28.84 0.26
#